data_41bc9cb2c9356686f9ccc11942b14831
#
_entry.id   41bc9cb2c9356686f9ccc11942b14831
#
_cell.length_a   1.000
_cell.length_b   1.000
_cell.length_c   1.000
_cell.angle_alpha   90.00
_cell.angle_beta   90.00
_cell.angle_gamma   90.00
#
_symmetry.space_group_name_H-M   'P 1'
#
loop_
_entity.id
_entity.type
_entity.pdbx_description
1 polymer ?
#
loop_
_entity_poly.entity_id
_entity_poly.type
_entity_poly.pdbx_seq_one_letter_code
_entity_poly.pdbx_strand_id
1 'polypeptide(L)'
;VAVDPIALGLLGAPADFGADIVCGELRSLGNGMHFGGSHSGLLAVHDGPTFVYELRTRLFGLAPTGTAGEVGFIDIAYERTSLAARENGVEWIGTASALSGIVAGTFLALHGPAGLTELSSSIFDRTSYAIDRLDALDGFRVADVHRPHFREFVLHLQDGAKTASELLSQLATRNIFGGVALSRQSILVCVIEARSTDDIETLATALENL
;
A
#
# COMPACT_ATOMS: atom_id res chain seq x y z
N VAL A 1 7.42 -11.07 -0.81
CA VAL A 1 6.32 -10.46 -1.57
C VAL A 1 6.08 -9.06 -1.03
N ALA A 2 5.91 -8.07 -1.91
CA ALA A 2 5.42 -6.74 -1.54
C ALA A 2 3.90 -6.69 -1.76
N VAL A 3 3.17 -6.14 -0.80
CA VAL A 3 1.70 -6.10 -0.82
C VAL A 3 1.19 -4.68 -0.64
N ASP A 4 0.06 -4.39 -1.26
CA ASP A 4 -0.84 -3.34 -0.83
C ASP A 4 -1.82 -3.95 0.17
N PRO A 5 -1.85 -3.49 1.43
CA PRO A 5 -2.69 -4.11 2.46
C PRO A 5 -4.19 -4.07 2.14
N ILE A 6 -4.67 -3.05 1.41
CA ILE A 6 -6.07 -2.98 1.00
C ILE A 6 -6.39 -4.06 -0.03
N ALA A 7 -5.46 -4.37 -0.97
CA ALA A 7 -5.67 -5.43 -1.95
C ALA A 7 -5.92 -6.81 -1.32
N LEU A 8 -5.45 -7.03 -0.10
CA LEU A 8 -5.71 -8.26 0.66
C LEU A 8 -7.17 -8.45 1.07
N GLY A 9 -8.02 -7.45 0.87
CA GLY A 9 -9.48 -7.62 0.95
C GLY A 9 -10.09 -8.45 -0.18
N LEU A 10 -9.36 -8.59 -1.31
CA LEU A 10 -9.74 -9.42 -2.48
C LEU A 10 -8.83 -10.63 -2.67
N LEU A 11 -7.57 -10.52 -2.27
CA LEU A 11 -6.56 -11.55 -2.48
C LEU A 11 -6.43 -12.45 -1.25
N GLY A 12 -6.09 -13.72 -1.47
CA GLY A 12 -5.70 -14.61 -0.39
C GLY A 12 -4.42 -14.15 0.31
N ALA A 13 -4.17 -14.67 1.51
CA ALA A 13 -2.97 -14.33 2.26
C ALA A 13 -1.71 -14.74 1.49
N PRO A 14 -0.67 -13.89 1.41
CA PRO A 14 0.56 -14.22 0.68
C PRO A 14 1.24 -15.52 1.16
N ALA A 15 1.10 -15.86 2.44
CA ALA A 15 1.61 -17.11 2.99
C ALA A 15 0.97 -18.34 2.34
N ASP A 16 -0.31 -18.29 1.93
CA ASP A 16 -1.01 -19.38 1.26
C ASP A 16 -0.42 -19.66 -0.14
N PHE A 17 0.31 -18.70 -0.69
CA PHE A 17 1.02 -18.80 -1.97
C PHE A 17 2.54 -19.02 -1.80
N GLY A 18 2.98 -19.36 -0.60
CA GLY A 18 4.37 -19.71 -0.30
C GLY A 18 5.30 -18.51 -0.07
N ALA A 19 4.78 -17.36 0.32
CA ALA A 19 5.61 -16.22 0.69
C ALA A 19 6.22 -16.41 2.08
N ASP A 20 7.55 -16.40 2.18
CA ASP A 20 8.28 -16.46 3.45
C ASP A 20 8.33 -15.11 4.15
N ILE A 21 8.40 -14.04 3.37
CA ILE A 21 8.51 -12.66 3.85
C ILE A 21 7.51 -11.80 3.08
N VAL A 22 6.73 -11.03 3.81
CA VAL A 22 5.76 -10.06 3.25
C VAL A 22 6.09 -8.67 3.77
N CYS A 23 6.15 -7.70 2.88
CA CYS A 23 6.35 -6.30 3.25
C CYS A 23 5.32 -5.41 2.55
N GLY A 24 5.07 -4.25 3.09
CA GLY A 24 4.10 -3.29 2.53
C GLY A 24 4.12 -1.96 3.27
N GLU A 25 3.27 -1.05 2.82
CA GLU A 25 3.09 0.28 3.40
C GLU A 25 1.72 0.36 4.10
N LEU A 26 1.70 0.83 5.35
CA LEU A 26 0.47 0.93 6.15
C LEU A 26 -0.30 2.25 5.95
N ARG A 27 0.22 3.18 5.18
CA ARG A 27 -0.41 4.50 5.01
C ARG A 27 -1.86 4.42 4.55
N SER A 28 -2.17 3.50 3.65
CA SER A 28 -3.52 3.30 3.12
C SER A 28 -4.53 2.82 4.16
N LEU A 29 -4.07 2.35 5.32
CA LEU A 29 -4.92 1.91 6.43
C LEU A 29 -5.21 3.06 7.40
N GLY A 30 -5.83 4.13 6.92
CA GLY A 30 -6.29 5.25 7.75
C GLY A 30 -5.21 6.26 8.15
N ASN A 31 -3.95 6.06 7.76
CA ASN A 31 -2.90 7.04 7.97
C ASN A 31 -2.95 8.08 6.85
N GLY A 32 -3.35 9.31 7.12
CA GLY A 32 -3.42 10.39 6.14
C GLY A 32 -2.04 10.79 5.57
N MET A 33 -2.05 11.72 4.61
CA MET A 33 -0.82 12.17 3.96
C MET A 33 0.13 12.98 4.86
N HIS A 34 -0.37 13.55 5.97
CA HIS A 34 0.41 14.30 6.96
C HIS A 34 1.41 15.30 6.32
N PHE A 35 0.99 16.00 5.26
CA PHE A 35 1.84 16.92 4.48
C PHE A 35 3.13 16.27 3.95
N GLY A 36 3.07 14.98 3.59
CA GLY A 36 4.20 14.20 3.08
C GLY A 36 5.06 13.54 4.17
N GLY A 37 4.72 13.73 5.45
CA GLY A 37 5.36 13.06 6.57
C GLY A 37 4.75 11.70 6.90
N SER A 38 5.24 11.07 7.96
CA SER A 38 4.74 9.83 8.56
C SER A 38 4.53 8.66 7.58
N HIS A 39 5.55 7.83 7.46
CA HIS A 39 5.47 6.54 6.79
C HIS A 39 5.55 5.42 7.82
N SER A 40 4.82 4.34 7.60
CA SER A 40 4.89 3.16 8.43
C SER A 40 4.82 1.93 7.55
N GLY A 41 5.79 1.05 7.71
CA GLY A 41 5.88 -0.20 6.95
C GLY A 41 5.23 -1.36 7.67
N LEU A 42 4.86 -2.37 6.90
CA LEU A 42 4.50 -3.70 7.34
C LEU A 42 5.65 -4.66 6.98
N LEU A 43 6.05 -5.49 7.93
CA LEU A 43 6.92 -6.62 7.70
C LEU A 43 6.35 -7.83 8.44
N ALA A 44 6.06 -8.89 7.72
CA ALA A 44 5.61 -10.16 8.27
C ALA A 44 6.50 -11.30 7.77
N VAL A 45 6.77 -12.27 8.63
CA VAL A 45 7.59 -13.45 8.36
C VAL A 45 6.93 -14.69 8.94
N HIS A 46 7.38 -15.88 8.55
CA HIS A 46 6.98 -17.12 9.22
C HIS A 46 7.33 -17.09 10.70
N ASP A 47 6.42 -17.66 11.51
CA ASP A 47 6.63 -17.87 12.93
C ASP A 47 7.60 -19.04 13.15
N GLY A 48 8.87 -18.72 13.18
CA GLY A 48 9.93 -19.71 13.41
C GLY A 48 11.26 -19.04 13.73
N PRO A 49 12.16 -19.72 14.46
CA PRO A 49 13.44 -19.14 14.91
C PRO A 49 14.28 -18.57 13.77
N THR A 50 14.30 -19.23 12.61
CA THR A 50 15.08 -18.79 11.44
C THR A 50 14.73 -17.38 10.98
N PHE A 51 13.46 -16.99 11.08
CA PHE A 51 13.02 -15.65 10.67
C PHE A 51 12.90 -14.70 11.87
N VAL A 52 12.29 -15.14 12.96
CA VAL A 52 11.99 -14.31 14.13
C VAL A 52 13.28 -13.76 14.76
N TYR A 53 14.36 -14.54 14.82
CA TYR A 53 15.64 -14.11 15.40
C TYR A 53 16.39 -13.10 14.53
N GLU A 54 16.08 -13.02 13.23
CA GLU A 54 16.69 -12.05 12.33
C GLU A 54 15.99 -10.67 12.34
N LEU A 55 14.75 -10.62 12.85
CA LEU A 55 14.02 -9.34 12.99
C LEU A 55 14.66 -8.50 14.10
N ARG A 56 15.34 -7.43 13.73
CA ARG A 56 16.06 -6.55 14.67
C ARG A 56 15.17 -5.57 15.43
N THR A 57 13.89 -5.82 15.47
CA THR A 57 12.95 -5.05 16.29
C THR A 57 12.59 -5.84 17.55
N ARG A 58 12.23 -5.13 18.61
CA ARG A 58 11.69 -5.79 19.80
C ARG A 58 10.29 -6.30 19.50
N LEU A 59 10.06 -7.57 19.78
CA LEU A 59 8.81 -8.25 19.47
C LEU A 59 8.06 -8.56 20.75
N PHE A 60 6.77 -8.25 20.74
CA PHE A 60 5.87 -8.55 21.86
C PHE A 60 4.74 -9.46 21.37
N GLY A 61 4.33 -10.37 22.22
CA GLY A 61 3.24 -11.28 21.96
C GLY A 61 2.32 -11.42 23.16
N LEU A 62 1.34 -12.32 23.03
CA LEU A 62 0.47 -12.74 24.10
C LEU A 62 0.76 -14.21 24.44
N ALA A 63 0.85 -14.54 25.73
CA ALA A 63 1.02 -15.89 26.20
C ALA A 63 0.09 -16.17 27.38
N PRO A 64 -0.34 -17.43 27.59
CA PRO A 64 -1.04 -17.81 28.81
C PRO A 64 -0.20 -17.50 30.06
N THR A 65 -0.83 -16.98 31.11
CA THR A 65 -0.20 -16.82 32.43
C THR A 65 -0.30 -18.10 33.25
N GLY A 66 0.18 -18.08 34.50
CA GLY A 66 -0.01 -19.18 35.44
C GLY A 66 -1.46 -19.39 35.88
N THR A 67 -2.36 -18.48 35.55
CA THR A 67 -3.80 -18.55 35.87
C THR A 67 -4.58 -19.03 34.65
N ALA A 68 -5.39 -20.06 34.82
CA ALA A 68 -6.19 -20.63 33.72
C ALA A 68 -7.13 -19.55 33.09
N GLY A 69 -7.07 -19.42 31.78
CA GLY A 69 -7.89 -18.46 31.01
C GLY A 69 -7.37 -17.02 31.00
N GLU A 70 -6.28 -16.73 31.70
CA GLU A 70 -5.63 -15.42 31.68
C GLU A 70 -4.48 -15.39 30.67
N VAL A 71 -4.32 -14.28 29.97
CA VAL A 71 -3.21 -14.01 29.06
C VAL A 71 -2.46 -12.76 29.48
N GLY A 72 -1.16 -12.75 29.25
CA GLY A 72 -0.28 -11.62 29.51
C GLY A 72 0.60 -11.30 28.32
N PHE A 73 1.24 -10.13 28.34
CA PHE A 73 2.25 -9.78 27.36
C PHE A 73 3.56 -10.53 27.62
N ILE A 74 4.19 -10.98 26.54
CA ILE A 74 5.50 -11.63 26.57
C ILE A 74 6.44 -10.92 25.60
N ASP A 75 7.72 -10.80 25.99
CA ASP A 75 8.80 -10.37 25.12
C ASP A 75 9.32 -11.60 24.35
N ILE A 76 9.18 -11.59 23.05
CA ILE A 76 9.56 -12.69 22.18
C ILE A 76 11.06 -12.62 21.89
N ALA A 77 11.75 -13.76 21.93
CA ALA A 77 13.21 -13.87 21.76
C ALA A 77 13.98 -12.95 22.75
N TYR A 78 13.57 -12.99 24.01
CA TYR A 78 14.14 -12.16 25.10
C TYR A 78 15.66 -12.26 25.20
N GLU A 79 16.23 -13.47 25.00
CA GLU A 79 17.65 -13.77 25.12
C GLU A 79 18.56 -12.97 24.16
N ARG A 80 18.01 -12.45 23.06
CA ARG A 80 18.73 -11.61 22.11
C ARG A 80 18.60 -10.11 22.39
N THR A 81 17.75 -9.74 23.34
CA THR A 81 17.50 -8.34 23.67
C THR A 81 18.63 -7.75 24.51
N SER A 82 18.77 -6.43 24.50
CA SER A 82 19.72 -5.72 25.35
C SER A 82 19.43 -5.89 26.84
N LEU A 83 18.22 -6.27 27.21
CA LEU A 83 17.87 -6.59 28.60
C LEU A 83 18.53 -7.89 29.08
N ALA A 84 18.69 -8.88 28.21
CA ALA A 84 19.36 -10.14 28.51
C ALA A 84 20.84 -10.13 28.12
N ALA A 85 21.16 -9.66 26.91
CA ALA A 85 22.50 -9.75 26.30
C ALA A 85 23.35 -8.48 26.45
N ARG A 86 22.84 -7.46 27.13
CA ARG A 86 23.52 -6.17 27.35
C ARG A 86 23.95 -5.54 26.01
N GLU A 87 25.24 -5.13 25.91
CA GLU A 87 25.86 -4.55 24.71
C GLU A 87 25.90 -5.50 23.50
N ASN A 88 25.66 -6.79 23.71
CA ASN A 88 25.56 -7.78 22.64
C ASN A 88 24.12 -8.00 22.15
N GLY A 89 23.16 -7.22 22.65
CA GLY A 89 21.79 -7.24 22.16
C GLY A 89 21.70 -6.86 20.69
N VAL A 90 20.83 -7.53 19.95
CA VAL A 90 20.67 -7.33 18.50
C VAL A 90 19.42 -6.55 18.12
N GLU A 91 18.53 -6.28 19.08
CA GLU A 91 17.37 -5.44 18.81
C GLU A 91 17.78 -3.97 18.60
N TRP A 92 17.13 -3.35 17.63
CA TRP A 92 17.22 -1.91 17.42
C TRP A 92 16.01 -1.22 18.03
N ILE A 93 16.23 -0.25 18.89
CA ILE A 93 15.18 0.59 19.47
C ILE A 93 15.42 2.01 18.98
N GLY A 94 14.70 2.38 17.95
CA GLY A 94 14.72 3.74 17.40
C GLY A 94 13.33 4.36 17.40
N THR A 95 13.15 5.39 16.59
CA THR A 95 11.83 6.01 16.39
C THR A 95 10.89 4.98 15.78
N ALA A 96 9.92 4.53 16.56
CA ALA A 96 8.93 3.54 16.13
C ALA A 96 7.65 4.24 15.66
N SER A 97 7.06 3.73 14.59
CA SER A 97 5.78 4.20 14.05
C SER A 97 4.57 3.54 14.75
N ALA A 98 4.67 3.31 16.06
CA ALA A 98 3.65 2.59 16.83
C ALA A 98 2.25 3.22 16.71
N LEU A 99 2.16 4.56 16.74
CA LEU A 99 0.89 5.27 16.57
C LEU A 99 0.27 4.97 15.18
N SER A 100 1.08 4.94 14.12
CA SER A 100 0.59 4.57 12.78
C SER A 100 0.08 3.13 12.73
N GLY A 101 0.72 2.21 13.46
CA GLY A 101 0.24 0.84 13.63
C GLY A 101 -1.10 0.77 14.36
N ILE A 102 -1.30 1.57 15.40
CA ILE A 102 -2.58 1.67 16.13
C ILE A 102 -3.68 2.22 15.22
N VAL A 103 -3.39 3.26 14.42
CA VAL A 103 -4.32 3.81 13.43
C VAL A 103 -4.72 2.75 12.42
N ALA A 104 -3.76 2.00 11.87
CA ALA A 104 -4.03 0.92 10.92
C ALA A 104 -4.89 -0.20 11.55
N GLY A 105 -4.59 -0.61 12.78
CA GLY A 105 -5.40 -1.58 13.52
C GLY A 105 -6.83 -1.08 13.77
N THR A 106 -7.00 0.18 14.12
CA THR A 106 -8.32 0.81 14.30
C THR A 106 -9.10 0.85 12.98
N PHE A 107 -8.44 1.22 11.88
CA PHE A 107 -9.03 1.21 10.54
C PHE A 107 -9.56 -0.18 10.18
N LEU A 108 -8.74 -1.22 10.34
CA LEU A 108 -9.12 -2.59 10.06
C LEU A 108 -10.29 -3.07 10.96
N ALA A 109 -10.27 -2.70 12.25
CA ALA A 109 -11.34 -3.04 13.18
C ALA A 109 -12.68 -2.37 12.83
N LEU A 110 -12.64 -1.12 12.35
CA LEU A 110 -13.84 -0.38 11.92
C LEU A 110 -14.46 -0.96 10.65
N HIS A 111 -13.64 -1.32 9.67
CA HIS A 111 -14.12 -1.89 8.40
C HIS A 111 -14.53 -3.35 8.55
N GLY A 112 -13.81 -4.10 9.33
CA GLY A 112 -13.94 -5.55 9.39
C GLY A 112 -13.65 -6.23 8.04
N PRO A 113 -13.79 -7.56 7.94
CA PRO A 113 -13.52 -8.28 6.70
C PRO A 113 -14.44 -7.84 5.54
N ALA A 114 -15.74 -7.66 5.80
CA ALA A 114 -16.70 -7.27 4.78
C ALA A 114 -16.43 -5.85 4.24
N GLY A 115 -16.16 -4.88 5.12
CA GLY A 115 -15.85 -3.52 4.71
C GLY A 115 -14.53 -3.42 3.95
N LEU A 116 -13.52 -4.22 4.33
CA LEU A 116 -12.26 -4.26 3.59
C LEU A 116 -12.43 -4.85 2.19
N THR A 117 -13.27 -5.91 2.04
CA THR A 117 -13.60 -6.48 0.73
C THR A 117 -14.36 -5.48 -0.13
N GLU A 118 -15.36 -4.79 0.41
CA GLU A 118 -16.11 -3.76 -0.31
C GLU A 118 -15.20 -2.60 -0.79
N LEU A 119 -14.35 -2.11 0.09
CA LEU A 119 -13.37 -1.08 -0.23
C LEU A 119 -12.44 -1.51 -1.37
N SER A 120 -11.88 -2.72 -1.26
CA SER A 120 -10.97 -3.28 -2.25
C SER A 120 -11.66 -3.47 -3.61
N SER A 121 -12.88 -4.00 -3.62
CA SER A 121 -13.69 -4.18 -4.83
C SER A 121 -13.95 -2.84 -5.50
N SER A 122 -14.37 -1.83 -4.73
CA SER A 122 -14.64 -0.50 -5.25
C SER A 122 -13.42 0.15 -5.92
N ILE A 123 -12.24 -0.01 -5.34
CA ILE A 123 -10.98 0.48 -5.93
C ILE A 123 -10.66 -0.28 -7.22
N PHE A 124 -10.76 -1.61 -7.19
CA PHE A 124 -10.49 -2.46 -8.36
C PHE A 124 -11.40 -2.13 -9.54
N ASP A 125 -12.70 -1.99 -9.30
CA ASP A 125 -13.68 -1.69 -10.33
C ASP A 125 -13.44 -0.32 -10.97
N ARG A 126 -13.16 0.70 -10.14
CA ARG A 126 -12.85 2.05 -10.63
C ARG A 126 -11.53 2.10 -11.38
N THR A 127 -10.54 1.33 -10.93
CA THR A 127 -9.26 1.24 -11.64
C THR A 127 -9.43 0.57 -12.99
N SER A 128 -10.21 -0.51 -13.07
CA SER A 128 -10.53 -1.18 -14.32
C SER A 128 -11.26 -0.22 -15.28
N TYR A 129 -12.25 0.50 -14.78
CA TYR A 129 -12.94 1.54 -15.55
C TYR A 129 -11.98 2.63 -16.08
N ALA A 130 -11.06 3.11 -15.23
CA ALA A 130 -10.07 4.12 -15.62
C ALA A 130 -9.12 3.58 -16.71
N ILE A 131 -8.69 2.34 -16.58
CA ILE A 131 -7.83 1.67 -17.58
C ILE A 131 -8.54 1.60 -18.92
N ASP A 132 -9.75 1.06 -18.96
CA ASP A 132 -10.53 0.93 -20.20
C ASP A 132 -10.77 2.30 -20.85
N ARG A 133 -11.11 3.30 -20.04
CA ARG A 133 -11.41 4.65 -20.52
C ARG A 133 -10.18 5.38 -21.05
N LEU A 134 -9.04 5.25 -20.37
CA LEU A 134 -7.81 5.94 -20.77
C LEU A 134 -7.06 5.22 -21.91
N ASP A 135 -7.14 3.88 -21.99
CA ASP A 135 -6.56 3.11 -23.09
C ASP A 135 -7.30 3.34 -24.41
N ALA A 136 -8.57 3.71 -24.35
CA ALA A 136 -9.38 4.05 -25.52
C ALA A 136 -9.10 5.44 -26.10
N LEU A 137 -8.32 6.29 -25.42
CA LEU A 137 -7.98 7.64 -25.90
C LEU A 137 -6.92 7.58 -27.01
N ASP A 138 -7.12 8.36 -28.07
CA ASP A 138 -6.10 8.52 -29.08
C ASP A 138 -4.83 9.16 -28.49
N GLY A 139 -3.68 8.62 -28.84
CA GLY A 139 -2.38 9.09 -28.34
C GLY A 139 -1.99 8.53 -26.96
N PHE A 140 -2.79 7.64 -26.37
CA PHE A 140 -2.49 7.03 -25.08
C PHE A 140 -2.55 5.48 -25.16
N ARG A 141 -1.84 4.82 -24.24
CA ARG A 141 -1.89 3.36 -24.05
C ARG A 141 -1.59 3.02 -22.60
N VAL A 142 -2.36 2.10 -22.05
CA VAL A 142 -2.09 1.54 -20.73
C VAL A 142 -1.08 0.37 -20.86
N ALA A 143 -0.03 0.39 -20.07
CA ALA A 143 0.94 -0.70 -20.03
C ALA A 143 0.28 -1.98 -19.48
N ASP A 144 0.60 -3.12 -20.08
CA ASP A 144 0.11 -4.43 -19.62
C ASP A 144 -1.41 -4.48 -19.39
N VAL A 145 -2.20 -3.81 -20.23
CA VAL A 145 -3.68 -3.68 -20.12
C VAL A 145 -4.41 -5.02 -19.88
N HIS A 146 -3.83 -6.15 -20.33
CA HIS A 146 -4.41 -7.48 -20.12
C HIS A 146 -4.07 -8.13 -18.79
N ARG A 147 -3.25 -7.48 -17.96
CA ARG A 147 -2.94 -7.94 -16.60
C ARG A 147 -3.85 -7.25 -15.58
N PRO A 148 -4.20 -7.93 -14.50
CA PRO A 148 -4.94 -7.27 -13.44
C PRO A 148 -4.08 -6.20 -12.77
N HIS A 149 -4.67 -5.02 -12.58
CA HIS A 149 -4.11 -3.92 -11.82
C HIS A 149 -5.01 -3.66 -10.60
N PHE A 150 -4.43 -3.33 -9.46
CA PHE A 150 -5.26 -3.04 -8.30
C PHE A 150 -5.70 -1.58 -8.27
N ARG A 151 -4.75 -0.63 -8.09
CA ARG A 151 -5.04 0.81 -8.07
C ARG A 151 -4.04 1.65 -8.84
N GLU A 152 -2.94 1.06 -9.27
CA GLU A 152 -1.89 1.77 -10.01
C GLU A 152 -1.67 1.12 -11.36
N PHE A 153 -1.51 1.95 -12.37
CA PHE A 153 -1.16 1.52 -13.72
C PHE A 153 -0.33 2.59 -14.42
N VAL A 154 0.38 2.20 -15.46
CA VAL A 154 1.21 3.12 -16.24
C VAL A 154 0.49 3.49 -17.54
N LEU A 155 0.31 4.78 -17.75
CA LEU A 155 -0.21 5.36 -18.98
C LEU A 155 0.96 5.86 -19.84
N HIS A 156 1.09 5.34 -21.06
CA HIS A 156 2.08 5.75 -22.05
C HIS A 156 1.50 6.79 -23.01
N LEU A 157 2.30 7.83 -23.31
CA LEU A 157 2.02 8.80 -24.35
C LEU A 157 2.61 8.28 -25.67
N GLN A 158 1.79 8.15 -26.72
CA GLN A 158 2.19 7.57 -28.02
C GLN A 158 2.79 8.61 -28.99
N ASP A 159 2.27 9.83 -28.98
CA ASP A 159 2.56 10.81 -30.05
C ASP A 159 3.93 11.48 -29.96
N GLY A 160 4.59 11.43 -28.82
CA GLY A 160 5.89 12.08 -28.60
C GLY A 160 5.90 13.62 -28.71
N ALA A 161 4.77 14.23 -29.03
CA ALA A 161 4.63 15.68 -29.17
C ALA A 161 4.81 16.42 -27.85
N LYS A 162 4.30 15.82 -26.76
CA LYS A 162 4.45 16.35 -25.39
C LYS A 162 5.16 15.32 -24.51
N THR A 163 5.82 15.82 -23.48
CA THR A 163 6.35 14.96 -22.42
C THR A 163 5.30 14.77 -21.33
N ALA A 164 5.43 13.68 -20.55
CA ALA A 164 4.59 13.43 -19.38
C ALA A 164 4.57 14.62 -18.41
N SER A 165 5.73 15.25 -18.18
CA SER A 165 5.83 16.42 -17.30
C SER A 165 5.10 17.64 -17.83
N GLU A 166 5.19 17.90 -19.14
CA GLU A 166 4.46 19.00 -19.79
C GLU A 166 2.94 18.77 -19.73
N LEU A 167 2.50 17.54 -20.01
CA LEU A 167 1.10 17.15 -19.94
C LEU A 167 0.55 17.32 -18.52
N LEU A 168 1.24 16.80 -17.50
CA LEU A 168 0.86 16.95 -16.10
C LEU A 168 0.83 18.42 -15.65
N SER A 169 1.77 19.25 -16.14
CA SER A 169 1.77 20.68 -15.87
C SER A 169 0.55 21.37 -16.46
N GLN A 170 0.14 21.01 -17.68
CA GLN A 170 -1.08 21.55 -18.32
C GLN A 170 -2.35 21.10 -17.58
N LEU A 171 -2.43 19.84 -17.14
CA LEU A 171 -3.52 19.34 -16.30
C LEU A 171 -3.60 20.11 -14.97
N ALA A 172 -2.46 20.38 -14.34
CA ALA A 172 -2.40 21.13 -13.09
C ALA A 172 -2.95 22.55 -13.21
N THR A 173 -2.81 23.23 -14.38
CA THR A 173 -3.44 24.54 -14.63
C THR A 173 -4.97 24.47 -14.63
N ARG A 174 -5.53 23.26 -14.85
CA ARG A 174 -6.97 22.97 -14.79
C ARG A 174 -7.37 22.38 -13.44
N ASN A 175 -6.46 22.43 -12.45
CA ASN A 175 -6.64 21.82 -11.12
C ASN A 175 -6.84 20.29 -11.16
N ILE A 176 -6.24 19.61 -12.15
CA ILE A 176 -6.26 18.15 -12.29
C ILE A 176 -4.86 17.61 -12.02
N PHE A 177 -4.73 16.75 -11.02
CA PHE A 177 -3.50 16.06 -10.66
C PHE A 177 -3.58 14.61 -11.16
N GLY A 178 -3.23 14.41 -12.44
CA GLY A 178 -3.46 13.17 -13.18
C GLY A 178 -2.45 12.06 -12.94
N GLY A 179 -1.45 12.24 -12.07
CA GLY A 179 -0.45 11.21 -11.77
C GLY A 179 0.95 11.75 -11.56
N VAL A 180 1.94 10.87 -11.71
CA VAL A 180 3.37 11.17 -11.55
C VAL A 180 4.13 10.75 -12.80
N ALA A 181 4.97 11.63 -13.35
CA ALA A 181 5.82 11.30 -14.49
C ALA A 181 6.90 10.28 -14.07
N LEU A 182 6.88 9.11 -14.67
CA LEU A 182 7.90 8.06 -14.49
C LEU A 182 9.06 8.22 -15.49
N SER A 183 8.72 8.68 -16.67
CA SER A 183 9.68 8.93 -17.75
C SER A 183 9.18 10.06 -18.64
N ARG A 184 9.91 10.34 -19.74
CA ARG A 184 9.47 11.32 -20.73
C ARG A 184 8.09 11.02 -21.33
N GLN A 185 7.72 9.73 -21.45
CA GLN A 185 6.52 9.27 -22.14
C GLN A 185 5.62 8.38 -21.26
N SER A 186 5.79 8.39 -19.93
CA SER A 186 5.05 7.53 -19.03
C SER A 186 4.59 8.24 -17.78
N ILE A 187 3.35 8.04 -17.42
CA ILE A 187 2.71 8.57 -16.21
C ILE A 187 2.23 7.39 -15.36
N LEU A 188 2.56 7.39 -14.08
CA LEU A 188 1.91 6.52 -13.10
C LEU A 188 0.59 7.16 -12.68
N VAL A 189 -0.50 6.47 -12.93
CA VAL A 189 -1.86 6.85 -12.50
C VAL A 189 -2.25 5.99 -11.32
N CYS A 190 -2.88 6.59 -10.32
CA CYS A 190 -3.39 5.90 -9.14
C CYS A 190 -4.86 6.25 -8.92
N VAL A 191 -5.70 5.23 -8.80
CA VAL A 191 -7.13 5.34 -8.50
C VAL A 191 -7.39 4.81 -7.10
N ILE A 192 -8.02 5.62 -6.27
CA ILE A 192 -8.34 5.28 -4.89
C ILE A 192 -9.84 5.42 -4.64
N GLU A 193 -10.30 4.97 -3.49
CA GLU A 193 -11.70 5.03 -3.07
C GLU A 193 -12.34 6.44 -3.09
N ALA A 194 -11.51 7.47 -2.99
CA ALA A 194 -11.98 8.87 -3.04
C ALA A 194 -12.21 9.39 -4.47
N ARG A 195 -11.90 8.61 -5.51
CA ARG A 195 -12.12 9.00 -6.91
C ARG A 195 -13.42 8.41 -7.43
N SER A 196 -14.28 9.26 -7.95
CA SER A 196 -15.51 8.85 -8.62
C SER A 196 -15.26 8.54 -10.10
N THR A 197 -16.24 7.94 -10.77
CA THR A 197 -16.23 7.81 -12.24
C THR A 197 -16.23 9.18 -12.92
N ASP A 198 -16.89 10.18 -12.34
CA ASP A 198 -16.90 11.54 -12.88
C ASP A 198 -15.50 12.20 -12.80
N ASP A 199 -14.72 11.90 -11.76
CA ASP A 199 -13.31 12.34 -11.67
C ASP A 199 -12.48 11.72 -12.80
N ILE A 200 -12.71 10.44 -13.11
CA ILE A 200 -12.03 9.71 -14.19
C ILE A 200 -12.41 10.30 -15.55
N GLU A 201 -13.70 10.57 -15.80
CA GLU A 201 -14.17 11.22 -17.03
C GLU A 201 -13.63 12.64 -17.17
N THR A 202 -13.51 13.37 -16.06
CA THR A 202 -12.89 14.71 -16.06
C THR A 202 -11.43 14.64 -16.51
N LEU A 203 -10.67 13.66 -16.01
CA LEU A 203 -9.30 13.43 -16.44
C LEU A 203 -9.25 13.04 -17.93
N ALA A 204 -10.06 12.07 -18.34
CA ALA A 204 -10.11 11.59 -19.73
C ALA A 204 -10.43 12.73 -20.71
N THR A 205 -11.50 13.50 -20.43
CA THR A 205 -11.87 14.65 -21.25
C THR A 205 -10.78 15.72 -21.29
N ALA A 206 -10.08 15.94 -20.19
CA ALA A 206 -8.97 16.90 -20.17
C ALA A 206 -7.80 16.42 -21.04
N LEU A 207 -7.50 15.12 -21.06
CA LEU A 207 -6.46 14.51 -21.90
C LEU A 207 -6.83 14.59 -23.39
N GLU A 208 -8.09 14.35 -23.76
CA GLU A 208 -8.58 14.49 -25.15
C GLU A 208 -8.41 15.91 -25.70
N ASN A 209 -8.45 16.92 -24.84
CA ASN A 209 -8.40 18.33 -25.22
C ASN A 209 -7.01 18.96 -25.03
N LEU A 210 -5.98 18.18 -24.87
CA LEU A 210 -4.58 18.61 -24.72
C LEU A 210 -3.71 18.12 -25.85
#